data_d62eeb047c7509392f7a946a587a2302
#
_entry.id   d62eeb047c7509392f7a946a587a2302
#
_cell.length_a   1.000
_cell.length_b   1.000
_cell.length_c   1.000
_cell.angle_alpha   90.00
_cell.angle_beta   90.00
_cell.angle_gamma   90.00
#
_symmetry.space_group_name_H-M   'P 1'
#
loop_
_entity.id
_entity.type
_entity.pdbx_description
1 polymer ?
#
loop_
_entity_poly.entity_id
_entity_poly.type
_entity_poly.pdbx_seq_one_letter_code
_entity_poly.pdbx_strand_id
1 'polypeptide(L)'
;MPRPRKCRKVCCLPDNDGFVPVRGGEELTPIVLNVDEYEAIRLIDREGFSQEQCGEYMRIARTTVQQIYAATRKKLADALVEGLPLRIEGGDFTLCSGNSAAYGCRNCYQQKIHPMHKKPKGDHIMRIAVTYENGEIFQHFGHTEQFKIY
;
A
#
# COMPACT_ATOMS: atom_id res chain seq x y z
N MET A 1 14.03 -32.55 10.26
CA MET A 1 13.09 -31.50 10.68
C MET A 1 13.12 -30.36 9.67
N PRO A 2 11.97 -29.91 9.19
CA PRO A 2 11.96 -28.77 8.30
C PRO A 2 12.48 -27.53 9.07
N ARG A 3 13.37 -26.79 8.44
CA ARG A 3 13.91 -25.54 9.00
C ARG A 3 12.75 -24.56 9.20
N PRO A 4 12.59 -23.95 10.40
CA PRO A 4 11.53 -22.97 10.61
C PRO A 4 11.68 -21.82 9.62
N ARG A 5 10.57 -21.43 9.00
CA ARG A 5 10.54 -20.29 8.06
C ARG A 5 10.91 -19.03 8.83
N LYS A 6 11.87 -18.28 8.33
CA LYS A 6 12.20 -16.96 8.89
C LYS A 6 11.05 -16.00 8.60
N CYS A 7 10.52 -15.35 9.63
CA CYS A 7 9.60 -14.24 9.44
C CYS A 7 10.23 -13.14 8.58
N ARG A 8 9.50 -12.67 7.60
CA ARG A 8 9.94 -11.65 6.65
C ARG A 8 9.64 -10.27 7.22
N LYS A 9 10.59 -9.35 7.15
CA LYS A 9 10.37 -8.00 7.64
C LYS A 9 9.49 -7.23 6.66
N VAL A 10 8.40 -6.65 7.17
CA VAL A 10 7.48 -5.77 6.45
C VAL A 10 7.43 -4.42 7.14
N CYS A 11 7.55 -3.34 6.40
CA CYS A 11 7.52 -1.99 6.96
C CYS A 11 6.21 -1.27 6.74
N CYS A 12 5.48 -1.63 5.69
CA CYS A 12 4.20 -1.00 5.36
C CYS A 12 3.11 -2.04 5.23
N LEU A 13 2.06 -1.90 6.01
CA LEU A 13 0.80 -2.59 5.73
C LEU A 13 0.05 -1.85 4.62
N PRO A 14 -0.74 -2.55 3.79
CA PRO A 14 -1.58 -1.90 2.81
C PRO A 14 -2.66 -1.04 3.49
N ASP A 15 -2.94 0.14 2.92
CA ASP A 15 -4.07 0.96 3.36
C ASP A 15 -5.42 0.32 2.96
N ASN A 16 -5.42 -0.38 1.82
CA ASN A 16 -6.52 -1.20 1.35
C ASN A 16 -6.09 -2.65 1.30
N ASP A 17 -6.86 -3.51 1.90
CA ASP A 17 -6.64 -4.96 1.92
C ASP A 17 -7.42 -5.73 0.85
N GLY A 18 -8.24 -5.01 0.04
CA GLY A 18 -9.03 -5.62 -1.01
C GLY A 18 -9.26 -4.72 -2.22
N PHE A 19 -9.33 -5.33 -3.37
CA PHE A 19 -9.67 -4.71 -4.66
C PHE A 19 -10.70 -5.58 -5.36
N VAL A 20 -11.77 -4.95 -5.86
CA VAL A 20 -12.83 -5.66 -6.59
C VAL A 20 -12.97 -5.07 -7.99
N PRO A 21 -13.27 -5.90 -9.01
CA PRO A 21 -13.59 -5.41 -10.33
C PRO A 21 -14.83 -4.50 -10.30
N VAL A 22 -14.78 -3.38 -11.01
CA VAL A 22 -15.90 -2.41 -11.09
C VAL A 22 -17.14 -3.04 -11.73
N ARG A 23 -16.96 -4.03 -12.62
CA ARG A 23 -18.05 -4.73 -13.32
C ARG A 23 -18.19 -6.14 -12.78
N GLY A 24 -18.92 -6.30 -11.69
CA GLY A 24 -19.21 -7.63 -11.11
C GLY A 24 -17.95 -8.25 -10.49
N GLY A 25 -18.07 -8.99 -9.46
CA GLY A 25 -16.92 -9.65 -8.82
C GLY A 25 -17.15 -9.98 -7.36
N GLU A 26 -18.27 -9.54 -6.80
CA GLU A 26 -18.57 -9.80 -5.38
C GLU A 26 -18.77 -11.28 -5.06
N GLU A 27 -19.19 -12.08 -6.05
CA GLU A 27 -19.37 -13.53 -5.91
C GLU A 27 -18.16 -14.36 -6.34
N LEU A 28 -17.09 -13.72 -6.85
CA LEU A 28 -15.90 -14.43 -7.33
C LEU A 28 -14.93 -14.69 -6.18
N THR A 29 -14.29 -15.86 -6.23
CA THR A 29 -13.23 -16.19 -5.26
C THR A 29 -12.03 -15.27 -5.46
N PRO A 30 -11.63 -14.49 -4.44
CA PRO A 30 -10.52 -13.57 -4.56
C PRO A 30 -9.18 -14.29 -4.67
N ILE A 31 -8.26 -13.68 -5.41
CA ILE A 31 -6.85 -14.06 -5.36
C ILE A 31 -6.23 -13.44 -4.11
N VAL A 32 -5.59 -14.27 -3.28
CA VAL A 32 -4.98 -13.83 -2.04
C VAL A 32 -3.49 -13.54 -2.26
N LEU A 33 -3.08 -12.32 -1.97
CA LEU A 33 -1.70 -11.91 -1.80
C LEU A 33 -1.34 -11.92 -0.30
N ASN A 34 -0.24 -12.55 0.05
CA ASN A 34 0.28 -12.42 1.39
C ASN A 34 0.88 -11.02 1.60
N VAL A 35 0.92 -10.55 2.85
CA VAL A 35 1.46 -9.23 3.18
C VAL A 35 2.95 -9.08 2.79
N ASP A 36 3.72 -10.14 2.88
CA ASP A 36 5.11 -10.17 2.42
C ASP A 36 5.25 -10.15 0.89
N GLU A 37 4.30 -10.73 0.17
CA GLU A 37 4.18 -10.63 -1.29
C GLU A 37 3.85 -9.18 -1.71
N TYR A 38 2.91 -8.54 -1.02
CA TYR A 38 2.61 -7.12 -1.21
C TYR A 38 3.83 -6.23 -0.97
N GLU A 39 4.59 -6.48 0.11
CA GLU A 39 5.80 -5.69 0.42
C GLU A 39 6.85 -5.84 -0.67
N ALA A 40 7.05 -7.03 -1.23
CA ALA A 40 8.00 -7.25 -2.33
C ALA A 40 7.61 -6.45 -3.59
N ILE A 41 6.34 -6.44 -3.98
CA ILE A 41 5.84 -5.63 -5.10
C ILE A 41 6.00 -4.14 -4.80
N ARG A 42 5.66 -3.72 -3.60
CA ARG A 42 5.82 -2.32 -3.20
C ARG A 42 7.27 -1.86 -3.33
N LEU A 43 8.21 -2.63 -2.81
CA LEU A 43 9.63 -2.28 -2.84
C LEU A 43 10.20 -2.30 -4.27
N ILE A 44 9.91 -3.32 -5.04
CA ILE A 44 10.52 -3.50 -6.36
C ILE A 44 9.82 -2.66 -7.44
N ASP A 45 8.51 -2.83 -7.59
CA ASP A 45 7.78 -2.21 -8.72
C ASP A 45 7.42 -0.75 -8.45
N ARG A 46 7.11 -0.38 -7.21
CA ARG A 46 6.76 1.01 -6.88
C ARG A 46 7.97 1.85 -6.51
N GLU A 47 8.85 1.34 -5.64
CA GLU A 47 9.98 2.11 -5.11
C GLU A 47 11.27 1.92 -5.92
N GLY A 48 11.28 1.01 -6.88
CA GLY A 48 12.41 0.78 -7.78
C GLY A 48 13.60 0.05 -7.14
N PHE A 49 13.38 -0.71 -6.07
CA PHE A 49 14.45 -1.49 -5.44
C PHE A 49 14.90 -2.64 -6.34
N SER A 50 16.20 -2.94 -6.34
CA SER A 50 16.68 -4.21 -6.88
C SER A 50 16.24 -5.38 -6.00
N GLN A 51 16.30 -6.60 -6.54
CA GLN A 51 15.99 -7.80 -5.75
C GLN A 51 16.95 -7.99 -4.58
N GLU A 52 18.21 -7.57 -4.72
CA GLU A 52 19.22 -7.54 -3.65
C GLU A 52 18.79 -6.59 -2.54
N GLN A 53 18.49 -5.34 -2.88
CA GLN A 53 18.04 -4.33 -1.93
C GLN A 53 16.75 -4.73 -1.22
N CYS A 54 15.81 -5.32 -1.96
CA CYS A 54 14.58 -5.87 -1.40
C CYS A 54 14.88 -6.99 -0.40
N GLY A 55 15.81 -7.89 -0.72
CA GLY A 55 16.24 -8.98 0.17
C GLY A 55 16.88 -8.47 1.46
N GLU A 56 17.77 -7.49 1.36
CA GLU A 56 18.37 -6.83 2.53
C GLU A 56 17.30 -6.16 3.40
N TYR A 57 16.37 -5.47 2.77
CA TYR A 57 15.31 -4.77 3.46
C TYR A 57 14.34 -5.71 4.18
N MET A 58 13.91 -6.77 3.53
CA MET A 58 13.02 -7.79 4.08
C MET A 58 13.74 -8.84 4.94
N ARG A 59 15.08 -8.81 5.00
CA ARG A 59 15.95 -9.77 5.71
C ARG A 59 15.82 -11.21 5.22
N ILE A 60 15.73 -11.37 3.92
CA ILE A 60 15.64 -12.65 3.23
C ILE A 60 16.67 -12.73 2.11
N ALA A 61 16.97 -13.96 1.65
CA ALA A 61 17.87 -14.15 0.53
C ALA A 61 17.29 -13.62 -0.78
N ARG A 62 18.15 -13.12 -1.67
CA ARG A 62 17.75 -12.69 -3.02
C ARG A 62 16.94 -13.75 -3.77
N THR A 63 17.34 -15.01 -3.69
CA THR A 63 16.61 -16.11 -4.32
C THR A 63 15.19 -16.27 -3.79
N THR A 64 14.97 -16.01 -2.51
CA THR A 64 13.63 -15.99 -1.90
C THR A 64 12.82 -14.81 -2.42
N VAL A 65 13.43 -13.63 -2.55
CA VAL A 65 12.77 -12.46 -3.16
C VAL A 65 12.34 -12.78 -4.59
N GLN A 66 13.22 -13.38 -5.38
CA GLN A 66 12.94 -13.75 -6.76
C GLN A 66 11.72 -14.68 -6.88
N GLN A 67 11.63 -15.69 -6.00
CA GLN A 67 10.50 -16.63 -5.97
C GLN A 67 9.20 -15.93 -5.58
N ILE A 68 9.22 -15.12 -4.51
CA ILE A 68 8.06 -14.35 -4.04
C ILE A 68 7.60 -13.40 -5.15
N TYR A 69 8.51 -12.63 -5.69
CA TYR A 69 8.22 -11.63 -6.71
C TYR A 69 7.60 -12.25 -7.97
N ALA A 70 8.16 -13.35 -8.47
CA ALA A 70 7.61 -14.06 -9.62
C ALA A 70 6.19 -14.60 -9.35
N ALA A 71 5.98 -15.23 -8.19
CA ALA A 71 4.67 -15.74 -7.78
C ALA A 71 3.64 -14.62 -7.63
N THR A 72 4.04 -13.50 -7.03
CA THR A 72 3.16 -12.35 -6.80
C THR A 72 2.75 -11.70 -8.12
N ARG A 73 3.70 -11.49 -9.02
CA ARG A 73 3.38 -10.92 -10.36
C ARG A 73 2.43 -11.79 -11.14
N LYS A 74 2.57 -13.13 -11.04
CA LYS A 74 1.61 -14.05 -11.67
C LYS A 74 0.22 -13.88 -11.09
N LYS A 75 0.07 -13.84 -9.77
CA LYS A 75 -1.21 -13.61 -9.09
C LYS A 75 -1.88 -12.29 -9.52
N LEU A 76 -1.09 -11.21 -9.62
CA LEU A 76 -1.58 -9.92 -10.09
C LEU A 76 -2.04 -9.98 -11.55
N ALA A 77 -1.28 -10.65 -12.41
CA ALA A 77 -1.64 -10.85 -13.81
C ALA A 77 -2.93 -11.65 -13.96
N ASP A 78 -3.06 -12.74 -13.20
CA ASP A 78 -4.28 -13.56 -13.20
C ASP A 78 -5.50 -12.74 -12.75
N ALA A 79 -5.36 -11.94 -11.68
CA ALA A 79 -6.43 -11.06 -11.22
C ALA A 79 -6.85 -10.04 -12.28
N LEU A 80 -5.89 -9.39 -12.94
CA LEU A 80 -6.15 -8.39 -13.97
C LEU A 80 -6.76 -8.98 -15.24
N VAL A 81 -6.22 -10.10 -15.70
CA VAL A 81 -6.66 -10.73 -16.97
C VAL A 81 -8.02 -11.40 -16.82
N GLU A 82 -8.25 -12.07 -15.70
CA GLU A 82 -9.50 -12.79 -15.44
C GLU A 82 -10.55 -11.93 -14.73
N GLY A 83 -10.21 -10.69 -14.34
CA GLY A 83 -11.14 -9.81 -13.65
C GLY A 83 -11.53 -10.30 -12.27
N LEU A 84 -10.59 -10.92 -11.54
CA LEU A 84 -10.84 -11.47 -10.21
C LEU A 84 -10.56 -10.45 -9.10
N PRO A 85 -11.30 -10.52 -7.97
CA PRO A 85 -10.98 -9.73 -6.81
C PRO A 85 -9.59 -10.08 -6.25
N LEU A 86 -8.92 -9.10 -5.65
CA LEU A 86 -7.69 -9.28 -4.89
C LEU A 86 -7.95 -9.03 -3.41
N ARG A 87 -7.34 -9.85 -2.56
CA ARG A 87 -7.31 -9.64 -1.11
C ARG A 87 -5.89 -9.76 -0.61
N ILE A 88 -5.48 -8.84 0.27
CA ILE A 88 -4.13 -8.83 0.86
C ILE A 88 -4.26 -9.23 2.32
N GLU A 89 -3.89 -10.47 2.65
CA GLU A 89 -4.02 -11.00 4.00
C GLU A 89 -3.03 -12.14 4.26
N GLY A 90 -2.67 -12.32 5.53
CA GLY A 90 -1.85 -13.46 5.97
C GLY A 90 -0.38 -13.37 5.57
N GLY A 91 0.30 -14.50 5.63
CA GLY A 91 1.74 -14.63 5.39
C GLY A 91 2.59 -14.61 6.65
N ASP A 92 3.84 -15.07 6.52
CA ASP A 92 4.81 -15.14 7.62
C ASP A 92 5.66 -13.87 7.65
N PHE A 93 5.22 -12.84 8.35
CA PHE A 93 5.92 -11.57 8.42
C PHE A 93 6.02 -11.01 9.84
N THR A 94 6.99 -10.11 10.04
CA THR A 94 7.15 -9.31 11.26
C THR A 94 7.14 -7.84 10.89
N LEU A 95 6.28 -7.07 11.53
CA LEU A 95 6.24 -5.62 11.33
C LEU A 95 7.50 -4.96 11.88
N CYS A 96 7.99 -3.97 11.14
CA CYS A 96 9.04 -3.10 11.60
C CYS A 96 8.53 -2.23 12.74
N SER A 97 9.13 -2.35 13.92
CA SER A 97 8.75 -1.55 15.10
C SER A 97 9.18 -0.08 15.04
N GLY A 98 9.93 0.32 14.02
CA GLY A 98 10.44 1.70 13.88
C GLY A 98 11.50 2.13 14.90
N ASN A 99 11.63 1.40 15.99
CA ASN A 99 12.37 1.82 17.19
C ASN A 99 13.67 1.06 17.47
N SER A 100 14.08 0.11 16.64
CA SER A 100 15.30 -0.62 16.97
C SER A 100 16.55 0.11 16.51
N ALA A 101 17.23 0.78 17.43
CA ALA A 101 18.54 1.38 17.24
C ALA A 101 19.62 0.34 16.84
N ALA A 102 19.42 -0.95 17.11
CA ALA A 102 20.38 -2.02 16.84
C ALA A 102 20.25 -2.62 15.42
N TYR A 103 19.07 -2.55 14.80
CA TYR A 103 18.82 -3.03 13.44
C TYR A 103 17.84 -2.09 12.71
N GLY A 104 18.07 -0.82 12.92
CA GLY A 104 17.13 0.25 12.75
C GLY A 104 16.49 0.32 11.41
N CYS A 105 15.24 0.62 11.46
CA CYS A 105 14.54 1.37 10.45
C CYS A 105 15.10 2.80 10.27
N ARG A 106 16.39 3.05 10.56
CA ARG A 106 17.06 4.29 10.14
C ARG A 106 16.96 4.51 8.64
N ASN A 107 16.71 3.43 7.89
CA ASN A 107 16.44 3.40 6.48
C ASN A 107 15.02 2.89 6.18
N CYS A 108 14.10 2.92 7.13
CA CYS A 108 12.70 2.67 6.82
C CYS A 108 12.28 3.72 5.81
N TYR A 109 11.91 3.26 4.63
CA TYR A 109 11.57 4.08 3.50
C TYR A 109 10.46 5.08 3.84
N GLN A 110 9.56 4.72 4.77
CA GLN A 110 8.52 5.60 5.31
C GLN A 110 9.08 6.87 5.95
N GLN A 111 10.27 6.80 6.58
CA GLN A 111 10.88 7.99 7.21
C GLN A 111 11.61 8.87 6.21
N LYS A 112 12.10 8.30 5.09
CA LYS A 112 12.92 9.03 4.12
C LYS A 112 12.15 9.62 2.95
N ILE A 113 11.06 9.01 2.52
CA ILE A 113 10.38 9.40 1.27
C ILE A 113 8.98 9.96 1.49
N HIS A 114 8.32 9.63 2.59
CA HIS A 114 7.03 10.21 2.94
C HIS A 114 7.04 10.83 4.34
N PRO A 115 7.69 11.99 4.52
CA PRO A 115 7.43 12.81 5.69
C PRO A 115 5.95 13.28 5.73
N MET A 116 5.20 13.08 4.63
CA MET A 116 3.82 13.53 4.48
C MET A 116 2.74 12.52 4.86
N HIS A 117 3.06 11.25 5.11
CA HIS A 117 2.07 10.28 5.61
C HIS A 117 2.15 10.04 7.12
N LYS A 118 2.59 11.00 7.89
CA LYS A 118 2.04 11.14 9.24
C LYS A 118 0.57 11.50 9.04
N LYS A 119 -0.32 10.49 9.18
CA LYS A 119 -1.74 10.82 9.43
C LYS A 119 -1.71 11.86 10.53
N PRO A 120 -2.20 13.08 10.33
CA PRO A 120 -2.37 13.99 11.42
C PRO A 120 -3.31 13.30 12.40
N LYS A 121 -2.84 13.05 13.62
CA LYS A 121 -3.73 12.81 14.75
C LYS A 121 -4.41 14.17 14.98
N GLY A 122 -5.54 14.35 14.39
CA GLY A 122 -6.32 15.56 14.51
C GLY A 122 -7.59 15.36 13.70
N ASP A 123 -8.70 15.73 14.29
CA ASP A 123 -9.99 15.79 13.66
C ASP A 123 -9.87 16.31 12.24
N HIS A 124 -10.14 15.46 11.26
CA HIS A 124 -10.29 15.88 9.89
C HIS A 124 -11.57 16.72 9.80
N ILE A 125 -11.44 17.98 10.16
CA ILE A 125 -12.43 18.98 9.74
C ILE A 125 -12.24 19.10 8.24
N MET A 126 -13.04 18.36 7.48
CA MET A 126 -13.10 18.51 6.04
C MET A 126 -13.64 19.91 5.74
N ARG A 127 -12.77 20.80 5.27
CA ARG A 127 -13.20 22.13 4.83
C ARG A 127 -13.56 22.04 3.36
N ILE A 128 -14.81 22.30 3.05
CA ILE A 128 -15.33 22.33 1.68
C ILE A 128 -15.51 23.79 1.28
N ALA A 129 -14.82 24.22 0.23
CA ALA A 129 -15.05 25.51 -0.39
C ALA A 129 -16.08 25.36 -1.49
N VAL A 130 -17.15 26.12 -1.40
CA VAL A 130 -18.23 26.11 -2.39
C VAL A 130 -18.35 27.49 -3.01
N THR A 131 -18.53 27.56 -4.31
CA THR A 131 -18.87 28.81 -5.00
C THR A 131 -20.23 29.31 -4.53
N TYR A 132 -20.32 30.56 -4.13
CA TYR A 132 -21.48 31.11 -3.45
C TYR A 132 -21.84 32.51 -3.97
N GLU A 133 -23.06 32.72 -4.34
CA GLU A 133 -23.59 34.00 -4.78
C GLU A 133 -25.06 34.16 -4.35
N ASN A 134 -25.42 35.30 -3.76
CA ASN A 134 -26.78 35.68 -3.36
C ASN A 134 -27.55 34.65 -2.52
N GLY A 135 -26.88 33.84 -1.69
CA GLY A 135 -27.55 32.87 -0.83
C GLY A 135 -27.62 31.46 -1.39
N GLU A 136 -27.18 31.24 -2.63
CA GLU A 136 -27.23 29.95 -3.32
C GLU A 136 -25.84 29.47 -3.79
N ILE A 137 -25.73 28.18 -4.07
CA ILE A 137 -24.52 27.59 -4.65
C ILE A 137 -24.48 27.93 -6.14
N PHE A 138 -23.43 28.64 -6.54
CA PHE A 138 -23.26 29.09 -7.91
C PHE A 138 -22.67 28.00 -8.81
N GLN A 139 -23.29 27.76 -9.97
CA GLN A 139 -22.96 26.63 -10.86
C GLN A 139 -21.69 26.83 -11.72
N HIS A 140 -21.15 28.05 -11.82
CA HIS A 140 -20.02 28.38 -12.66
C HIS A 140 -18.77 28.73 -11.85
N PHE A 141 -17.87 27.77 -11.71
CA PHE A 141 -16.65 27.89 -10.90
C PHE A 141 -15.68 29.01 -11.38
N GLY A 142 -15.72 29.36 -12.66
CA GLY A 142 -14.80 30.34 -13.26
C GLY A 142 -15.20 31.80 -13.16
N HIS A 143 -16.39 32.13 -12.65
CA HIS A 143 -16.93 33.50 -12.60
C HIS A 143 -17.43 33.93 -11.22
N THR A 144 -17.09 33.17 -10.16
CA THR A 144 -17.53 33.53 -8.81
C THR A 144 -16.54 34.45 -8.15
N GLU A 145 -17.04 35.51 -7.51
CA GLU A 145 -16.20 36.42 -6.70
C GLU A 145 -16.11 36.01 -5.23
N GLN A 146 -16.93 35.05 -4.78
CA GLN A 146 -17.01 34.67 -3.38
C GLN A 146 -17.04 33.15 -3.21
N PHE A 147 -16.33 32.67 -2.18
CA PHE A 147 -16.35 31.28 -1.74
C PHE A 147 -16.77 31.22 -0.26
N LYS A 148 -17.65 30.29 0.06
CA LYS A 148 -18.00 29.98 1.44
C LYS A 148 -17.28 28.67 1.84
N ILE A 149 -16.58 28.72 2.98
CA ILE A 149 -15.85 27.58 3.53
C ILE A 149 -16.70 27.01 4.67
N TYR A 150 -16.96 25.71 4.61
CA TYR A 150 -17.67 24.96 5.65
C TYR A 150 -16.73 23.98 6.35
#